data_1d9f444688944c83fe9e3e6bc7026cd2
#
_entry.id   1d9f444688944c83fe9e3e6bc7026cd2
#
_cell.length_a   1.000
_cell.length_b   1.000
_cell.length_c   1.000
_cell.angle_alpha   90.00
_cell.angle_beta   90.00
_cell.angle_gamma   90.00
#
_symmetry.space_group_name_H-M   'P 1'
#
loop_
_entity.id
_entity.type
_entity.pdbx_description
1 polymer ?
#
loop_
_entity_poly.entity_id
_entity_poly.type
_entity_poly.pdbx_seq_one_letter_code
_entity_poly.pdbx_strand_id
1 'polypeptide(L)'
;MKHNTSDTRQIFLLMAIGLAVRLIILPFSQTIDADAVSRTFMASDWLRNPSLITSAIWLPLHLYFNAAFIWLTGDLANGPKLMNIIFAVATVIPLYKFVKNEFNREGAFWVTLTYLFVPIVIRNSLQALSGIPYAFFIVSAMYFLSQGRKTQQQIKYGILAGLAITLASGFRYEAWLLIAVFSAVLLFQKQWKMLFSFMLFSMVFPTFWMTGCYIDHGDIFYGPHGAYQWNVISMGVNDEMTLIKYIRRTFYYAASWVFMLTPVVSFIIVYFTIKNRKLKSISRNTWLWLIPFLVLSVTFVFKSINGTLLLQHRFTLSLILTSLPFYALFFEDGKSLKTKRKIALWVVILLIPYSFLNYDIYAVPCLKDQGVVDLVELINSKTEDPQQEGLVVDFIGWENTYFLALKTDIIFRNIFQVNGAEHEKVNLKILKKVLLKNKEGFLLKNNNDSKLEEYLMQKNDSLIVVEKANLQLQIKPIYSDEKMTLYQYKIEAID
;
A
#
# COMPACT_ATOMS: atom_id res chain seq x y z
N MET A 1 34.47 -9.81 -15.56
CA MET A 1 33.05 -9.52 -15.88
C MET A 1 33.00 -8.19 -16.62
N LYS A 2 32.87 -8.17 -17.95
CA LYS A 2 32.58 -6.94 -18.69
C LYS A 2 31.17 -6.48 -18.26
N HIS A 3 31.07 -5.45 -17.45
CA HIS A 3 29.79 -4.78 -17.18
C HIS A 3 29.20 -4.40 -18.53
N ASN A 4 28.04 -4.96 -18.84
CA ASN A 4 27.37 -4.70 -20.11
C ASN A 4 26.75 -3.29 -20.01
N THR A 5 27.54 -2.28 -20.39
CA THR A 5 27.18 -0.84 -20.32
C THR A 5 25.80 -0.54 -20.89
N SER A 6 25.36 -1.37 -21.84
CA SER A 6 24.05 -1.26 -22.47
C SER A 6 22.87 -1.62 -21.56
N ASP A 7 22.99 -2.59 -20.63
CA ASP A 7 21.90 -2.92 -19.69
C ASP A 7 21.76 -1.84 -18.62
N THR A 8 22.90 -1.38 -18.10
CA THR A 8 22.92 -0.29 -17.13
C THR A 8 22.22 0.95 -17.70
N ARG A 9 22.55 1.32 -18.96
CA ARG A 9 21.90 2.45 -19.64
C ARG A 9 20.38 2.26 -19.79
N GLN A 10 19.92 1.04 -20.14
CA GLN A 10 18.48 0.75 -20.26
C GLN A 10 17.75 0.84 -18.91
N ILE A 11 18.36 0.30 -17.85
CA ILE A 11 17.82 0.40 -16.49
C ILE A 11 17.69 1.86 -16.05
N PHE A 12 18.74 2.66 -16.21
CA PHE A 12 18.71 4.09 -15.88
C PHE A 12 17.65 4.85 -16.68
N LEU A 13 17.53 4.58 -17.99
CA LEU A 13 16.49 5.19 -18.83
C LEU A 13 15.09 4.85 -18.30
N LEU A 14 14.83 3.57 -17.99
CA LEU A 14 13.54 3.13 -17.45
C LEU A 14 13.25 3.75 -16.08
N MET A 15 14.25 3.83 -15.22
CA MET A 15 14.09 4.52 -13.91
C MET A 15 13.79 6.00 -14.10
N ALA A 16 14.49 6.69 -15.01
CA ALA A 16 14.24 8.10 -15.31
C ALA A 16 12.83 8.33 -15.86
N ILE A 17 12.36 7.49 -16.79
CA ILE A 17 10.98 7.53 -17.30
C ILE A 17 9.99 7.30 -16.17
N GLY A 18 10.20 6.26 -15.36
CA GLY A 18 9.32 5.92 -14.24
C GLY A 18 9.23 7.03 -13.19
N LEU A 19 10.34 7.68 -12.89
CA LEU A 19 10.39 8.82 -11.97
C LEU A 19 9.69 10.04 -12.57
N ALA A 20 10.01 10.39 -13.82
CA ALA A 20 9.45 11.55 -14.49
C ALA A 20 7.91 11.48 -14.57
N VAL A 21 7.37 10.34 -14.99
CA VAL A 21 5.92 10.12 -15.05
C VAL A 21 5.25 10.37 -13.69
N ARG A 22 5.83 9.85 -12.61
CA ARG A 22 5.26 9.99 -11.27
C ARG A 22 5.37 11.40 -10.72
N LEU A 23 6.49 12.07 -10.95
CA LEU A 23 6.67 13.47 -10.54
C LEU A 23 5.74 14.42 -11.29
N ILE A 24 5.47 14.16 -12.58
CA ILE A 24 4.51 14.95 -13.38
C ILE A 24 3.08 14.76 -12.85
N ILE A 25 2.72 13.53 -12.45
CA ILE A 25 1.35 13.21 -11.99
C ILE A 25 1.15 13.61 -10.51
N LEU A 26 2.20 13.60 -9.69
CA LEU A 26 2.12 13.83 -8.24
C LEU A 26 1.33 15.09 -7.84
N PRO A 27 1.52 16.27 -8.45
CA PRO A 27 0.74 17.47 -8.09
C PRO A 27 -0.76 17.34 -8.34
N PHE A 28 -1.14 16.50 -9.29
CA PHE A 28 -2.54 16.26 -9.67
C PHE A 28 -3.15 15.05 -8.97
N SER A 29 -2.33 14.20 -8.35
CA SER A 29 -2.78 13.00 -7.67
C SER A 29 -3.26 13.32 -6.25
N GLN A 30 -4.51 13.72 -6.17
CA GLN A 30 -5.19 13.98 -4.90
C GLN A 30 -6.14 12.84 -4.51
N THR A 31 -6.03 11.69 -5.15
CA THR A 31 -6.85 10.53 -4.86
C THR A 31 -6.65 10.07 -3.43
N ILE A 32 -7.73 10.01 -2.68
CA ILE A 32 -7.76 9.55 -1.31
C ILE A 32 -8.39 8.16 -1.30
N ASP A 33 -7.59 7.18 -0.87
CA ASP A 33 -8.08 5.85 -0.52
C ASP A 33 -8.22 5.81 1.01
N ALA A 34 -9.35 5.40 1.54
CA ALA A 34 -9.61 5.39 2.99
C ALA A 34 -8.52 4.65 3.78
N ASP A 35 -8.01 3.54 3.24
CA ASP A 35 -6.90 2.81 3.86
C ASP A 35 -5.59 3.62 3.84
N ALA A 36 -5.34 4.42 2.80
CA ALA A 36 -4.15 5.26 2.73
C ALA A 36 -4.19 6.38 3.78
N VAL A 37 -5.36 6.99 3.96
CA VAL A 37 -5.62 8.00 5.00
C VAL A 37 -5.37 7.40 6.38
N SER A 38 -6.05 6.30 6.71
CA SER A 38 -5.93 5.64 8.01
C SER A 38 -4.48 5.26 8.32
N ARG A 39 -3.77 4.66 7.36
CA ARG A 39 -2.35 4.29 7.53
C ARG A 39 -1.43 5.49 7.73
N THR A 40 -1.73 6.62 7.09
CA THR A 40 -0.95 7.85 7.24
C THR A 40 -1.10 8.40 8.66
N PHE A 41 -2.32 8.42 9.20
CA PHE A 41 -2.56 8.86 10.58
C PHE A 41 -1.95 7.90 11.60
N MET A 42 -2.12 6.60 11.43
CA MET A 42 -1.47 5.61 12.30
C MET A 42 0.05 5.75 12.29
N ALA A 43 0.65 6.04 11.14
CA ALA A 43 2.08 6.27 11.03
C ALA A 43 2.51 7.57 11.76
N SER A 44 1.71 8.63 11.65
CA SER A 44 1.92 9.88 12.41
C SER A 44 1.81 9.66 13.92
N ASP A 45 0.80 8.91 14.36
CA ASP A 45 0.62 8.59 15.77
C ASP A 45 1.72 7.69 16.31
N TRP A 46 2.18 6.73 15.50
CA TRP A 46 3.32 5.90 15.87
C TRP A 46 4.60 6.71 16.09
N LEU A 47 4.85 7.77 15.32
CA LEU A 47 5.99 8.69 15.58
C LEU A 47 5.93 9.35 16.95
N ARG A 48 4.73 9.55 17.51
CA ARG A 48 4.53 10.14 18.84
C ARG A 48 4.63 9.10 19.96
N ASN A 49 4.21 7.86 19.68
CA ASN A 49 4.20 6.77 20.65
C ASN A 49 4.57 5.44 19.97
N PRO A 50 5.88 5.20 19.68
CA PRO A 50 6.33 3.98 19.00
C PRO A 50 5.94 2.70 19.72
N SER A 51 5.44 1.71 18.96
CA SER A 51 5.10 0.37 19.42
C SER A 51 5.56 -0.67 18.41
N LEU A 52 5.72 -1.93 18.82
CA LEU A 52 6.13 -3.00 17.92
C LEU A 52 4.97 -3.51 17.06
N ILE A 53 3.76 -3.52 17.61
CA ILE A 53 2.55 -3.98 16.93
C ILE A 53 1.52 -2.86 16.95
N THR A 54 1.10 -2.41 15.79
CA THR A 54 0.26 -1.23 15.63
C THR A 54 -1.20 -1.52 15.27
N SER A 55 -1.49 -2.68 14.64
CA SER A 55 -2.84 -2.99 14.15
C SER A 55 -3.04 -4.50 13.98
N ALA A 56 -4.26 -4.98 14.29
CA ALA A 56 -4.69 -6.34 13.99
C ALA A 56 -4.89 -6.61 12.48
N ILE A 57 -5.27 -5.58 11.72
CA ILE A 57 -5.67 -5.72 10.31
C ILE A 57 -4.46 -5.58 9.39
N TRP A 58 -3.57 -4.63 9.69
CA TRP A 58 -2.44 -4.28 8.83
C TRP A 58 -1.11 -4.68 9.43
N LEU A 59 -0.25 -5.20 8.58
CA LEU A 59 1.14 -5.52 8.95
C LEU A 59 1.95 -4.23 9.14
N PRO A 60 2.87 -4.18 10.13
CA PRO A 60 3.43 -2.94 10.63
C PRO A 60 4.49 -2.28 9.74
N LEU A 61 5.20 -3.02 8.87
CA LEU A 61 6.31 -2.41 8.11
C LEU A 61 5.87 -1.24 7.24
N HIS A 62 4.66 -1.29 6.70
CA HIS A 62 4.14 -0.16 5.93
C HIS A 62 3.98 1.10 6.80
N LEU A 63 3.49 0.95 8.02
CA LEU A 63 3.33 2.07 8.97
C LEU A 63 4.68 2.65 9.36
N TYR A 64 5.67 1.81 9.65
CA TYR A 64 7.03 2.26 10.01
C TYR A 64 7.72 2.99 8.87
N PHE A 65 7.58 2.50 7.64
CA PHE A 65 8.13 3.18 6.46
C PHE A 65 7.41 4.51 6.17
N ASN A 66 6.08 4.56 6.27
CA ASN A 66 5.33 5.80 6.16
C ASN A 66 5.79 6.80 7.24
N ALA A 67 5.91 6.36 8.49
CA ALA A 67 6.38 7.19 9.60
C ALA A 67 7.79 7.75 9.34
N ALA A 68 8.71 6.91 8.85
CA ALA A 68 10.06 7.37 8.51
C ALA A 68 10.04 8.45 7.42
N PHE A 69 9.22 8.29 6.38
CA PHE A 69 9.14 9.28 5.31
C PHE A 69 8.38 10.55 5.72
N ILE A 70 7.35 10.46 6.57
CA ILE A 70 6.72 11.63 7.19
C ILE A 70 7.75 12.40 8.04
N TRP A 71 8.55 11.68 8.83
CA TRP A 71 9.60 12.29 9.64
C TRP A 71 10.68 12.99 8.79
N LEU A 72 11.12 12.36 7.69
CA LEU A 72 12.16 12.88 6.80
C LEU A 72 11.70 14.12 6.03
N THR A 73 10.44 14.14 5.58
CA THR A 73 9.92 15.21 4.72
C THR A 73 9.22 16.31 5.49
N GLY A 74 8.76 16.04 6.71
CA GLY A 74 7.87 16.92 7.44
C GLY A 74 6.46 17.01 6.84
N ASP A 75 6.13 16.17 5.84
CA ASP A 75 4.90 16.25 5.05
C ASP A 75 4.08 14.96 5.22
N LEU A 76 2.88 15.11 5.79
CA LEU A 76 1.96 14.02 6.06
C LEU A 76 1.42 13.37 4.78
N ALA A 77 1.23 14.14 3.71
CA ALA A 77 0.67 13.68 2.46
C ALA A 77 1.73 13.16 1.49
N ASN A 78 2.76 13.98 1.25
CA ASN A 78 3.74 13.68 0.21
C ASN A 78 4.83 12.73 0.68
N GLY A 79 5.14 12.67 1.99
CA GLY A 79 6.13 11.74 2.52
C GLY A 79 5.84 10.28 2.16
N PRO A 80 4.66 9.72 2.51
CA PRO A 80 4.28 8.35 2.12
C PRO A 80 4.19 8.13 0.60
N LYS A 81 3.74 9.13 -0.16
CA LYS A 81 3.73 9.05 -1.64
C LYS A 81 5.14 8.97 -2.21
N LEU A 82 6.07 9.78 -1.70
CA LEU A 82 7.48 9.76 -2.12
C LEU A 82 8.13 8.40 -1.84
N MET A 83 7.85 7.80 -0.68
CA MET A 83 8.27 6.43 -0.39
C MET A 83 7.82 5.46 -1.49
N ASN A 84 6.54 5.48 -1.84
CA ASN A 84 5.99 4.59 -2.85
C ASN A 84 6.56 4.87 -4.25
N ILE A 85 6.79 6.13 -4.61
CA ILE A 85 7.46 6.50 -5.87
C ILE A 85 8.87 5.88 -5.93
N ILE A 86 9.64 6.00 -4.86
CA ILE A 86 10.99 5.43 -4.77
C ILE A 86 10.95 3.90 -4.96
N PHE A 87 10.08 3.20 -4.26
CA PHE A 87 9.94 1.74 -4.40
C PHE A 87 9.45 1.32 -5.79
N ALA A 88 8.52 2.07 -6.40
CA ALA A 88 8.03 1.78 -7.76
C ALA A 88 9.15 1.89 -8.80
N VAL A 89 9.97 2.94 -8.69
CA VAL A 89 11.12 3.16 -9.59
C VAL A 89 12.24 2.14 -9.30
N ALA A 90 12.51 1.84 -8.04
CA ALA A 90 13.51 0.84 -7.66
C ALA A 90 13.16 -0.57 -8.14
N THR A 91 11.87 -0.90 -8.29
CA THR A 91 11.39 -2.20 -8.81
C THR A 91 11.88 -2.46 -10.24
N VAL A 92 12.16 -1.42 -11.01
CA VAL A 92 12.77 -1.53 -12.36
C VAL A 92 14.01 -2.42 -12.36
N ILE A 93 14.87 -2.28 -11.37
CA ILE A 93 16.15 -3.00 -11.31
C ILE A 93 15.96 -4.52 -11.19
N PRO A 94 15.27 -5.03 -10.14
CA PRO A 94 15.08 -6.47 -10.01
C PRO A 94 14.16 -7.05 -11.09
N LEU A 95 13.15 -6.31 -11.56
CA LEU A 95 12.25 -6.79 -12.61
C LEU A 95 13.00 -6.96 -13.94
N TYR A 96 13.73 -5.95 -14.38
CA TYR A 96 14.55 -6.03 -15.59
C TYR A 96 15.53 -7.21 -15.54
N LYS A 97 16.25 -7.33 -14.42
CA LYS A 97 17.24 -8.38 -14.22
C LYS A 97 16.61 -9.77 -14.17
N PHE A 98 15.47 -9.92 -13.49
CA PHE A 98 14.71 -11.19 -13.44
C PHE A 98 14.27 -11.62 -14.84
N VAL A 99 13.61 -10.73 -15.58
CA VAL A 99 13.10 -11.04 -16.93
C VAL A 99 14.24 -11.33 -17.88
N LYS A 100 15.32 -10.57 -17.81
CA LYS A 100 16.53 -10.87 -18.61
C LYS A 100 17.12 -12.24 -18.28
N ASN A 101 17.12 -12.62 -17.00
CA ASN A 101 17.64 -13.90 -16.58
C ASN A 101 16.80 -15.08 -17.06
N GLU A 102 15.48 -14.97 -16.96
CA GLU A 102 14.59 -16.10 -17.25
C GLU A 102 14.14 -16.16 -18.72
N PHE A 103 14.10 -15.03 -19.40
CA PHE A 103 13.67 -14.92 -20.78
C PHE A 103 14.78 -14.31 -21.64
N ASN A 104 14.61 -13.06 -22.07
CA ASN A 104 15.57 -12.38 -22.94
C ASN A 104 15.66 -10.88 -22.62
N ARG A 105 16.67 -10.23 -23.18
CA ARG A 105 16.96 -8.81 -22.95
C ARG A 105 15.89 -7.89 -23.53
N GLU A 106 15.37 -8.21 -24.71
CA GLU A 106 14.34 -7.39 -25.36
C GLU A 106 13.05 -7.42 -24.54
N GLY A 107 12.65 -8.61 -24.12
CA GLY A 107 11.52 -8.79 -23.20
C GLY A 107 11.71 -8.04 -21.88
N ALA A 108 12.93 -8.05 -21.32
CA ALA A 108 13.22 -7.33 -20.09
C ALA A 108 12.94 -5.83 -20.20
N PHE A 109 13.33 -5.19 -21.31
CA PHE A 109 13.04 -3.78 -21.55
C PHE A 109 11.53 -3.51 -21.63
N TRP A 110 10.82 -4.26 -22.47
CA TRP A 110 9.40 -4.01 -22.73
C TRP A 110 8.49 -4.40 -21.56
N VAL A 111 8.78 -5.50 -20.86
CA VAL A 111 8.07 -5.89 -19.63
C VAL A 111 8.21 -4.80 -18.56
N THR A 112 9.44 -4.30 -18.37
CA THR A 112 9.69 -3.28 -17.35
C THR A 112 9.09 -1.93 -17.73
N LEU A 113 9.13 -1.56 -19.00
CA LEU A 113 8.47 -0.36 -19.49
C LEU A 113 6.94 -0.47 -19.32
N THR A 114 6.35 -1.60 -19.68
CA THR A 114 4.91 -1.86 -19.47
C THR A 114 4.56 -1.76 -17.98
N TYR A 115 5.33 -2.38 -17.07
CA TYR A 115 5.15 -2.27 -15.62
C TYR A 115 5.01 -0.82 -15.15
N LEU A 116 5.86 0.08 -15.65
CA LEU A 116 5.84 1.49 -15.25
C LEU A 116 4.54 2.21 -15.59
N PHE A 117 3.82 1.74 -16.61
CA PHE A 117 2.58 2.35 -17.12
C PHE A 117 1.31 1.54 -16.79
N VAL A 118 1.43 0.40 -16.10
CA VAL A 118 0.25 -0.34 -15.63
C VAL A 118 -0.56 0.54 -14.66
N PRO A 119 -1.88 0.74 -14.87
CA PRO A 119 -2.71 1.65 -14.09
C PRO A 119 -2.58 1.48 -12.57
N ILE A 120 -2.69 0.24 -12.10
CA ILE A 120 -2.60 -0.06 -10.66
C ILE A 120 -1.23 0.26 -10.05
N VAL A 121 -0.15 0.16 -10.85
CA VAL A 121 1.22 0.50 -10.41
C VAL A 121 1.37 2.02 -10.29
N ILE A 122 0.84 2.78 -11.26
CA ILE A 122 0.85 4.24 -11.20
C ILE A 122 0.03 4.70 -9.99
N ARG A 123 -1.23 4.26 -9.88
CA ARG A 123 -2.11 4.63 -8.78
C ARG A 123 -1.49 4.34 -7.41
N ASN A 124 -1.06 3.10 -7.19
CA ASN A 124 -0.51 2.70 -5.89
C ASN A 124 0.84 3.37 -5.56
N SER A 125 1.58 3.85 -6.57
CA SER A 125 2.81 4.61 -6.34
C SER A 125 2.56 6.06 -5.89
N LEU A 126 1.33 6.56 -6.04
CA LEU A 126 0.90 7.91 -5.69
C LEU A 126 -0.04 7.93 -4.47
N GLN A 127 -0.11 6.83 -3.75
CA GLN A 127 -0.93 6.68 -2.54
C GLN A 127 -0.12 6.02 -1.42
N ALA A 128 -0.50 6.27 -0.16
CA ALA A 128 0.12 5.66 1.01
C ALA A 128 -0.35 4.20 1.22
N LEU A 129 -0.14 3.34 0.21
CA LEU A 129 -0.57 1.94 0.22
C LEU A 129 0.61 0.97 0.22
N SER A 130 0.46 -0.16 0.89
CA SER A 130 1.51 -1.18 1.06
C SER A 130 1.88 -1.97 -0.19
N GLY A 131 1.10 -1.83 -1.28
CA GLY A 131 1.26 -2.67 -2.48
C GLY A 131 2.58 -2.48 -3.22
N ILE A 132 3.10 -1.25 -3.29
CA ILE A 132 4.31 -0.96 -4.06
C ILE A 132 5.60 -1.41 -3.34
N PRO A 133 5.81 -1.12 -2.04
CA PRO A 133 6.96 -1.70 -1.33
C PRO A 133 6.94 -3.23 -1.35
N TYR A 134 5.76 -3.83 -1.14
CA TYR A 134 5.58 -5.28 -1.29
C TYR A 134 6.02 -5.76 -2.68
N ALA A 135 5.61 -5.08 -3.77
CA ALA A 135 5.98 -5.41 -5.14
C ALA A 135 7.51 -5.43 -5.34
N PHE A 136 8.19 -4.40 -4.86
CA PHE A 136 9.65 -4.32 -4.92
C PHE A 136 10.34 -5.53 -4.27
N PHE A 137 9.91 -5.90 -3.07
CA PHE A 137 10.53 -7.01 -2.35
C PHE A 137 10.20 -8.38 -2.95
N ILE A 138 8.96 -8.59 -3.45
CA ILE A 138 8.61 -9.84 -4.15
C ILE A 138 9.42 -10.01 -5.43
N VAL A 139 9.50 -8.98 -6.27
CA VAL A 139 10.27 -9.03 -7.51
C VAL A 139 11.77 -9.18 -7.23
N SER A 140 12.26 -8.56 -6.14
CA SER A 140 13.65 -8.76 -5.69
C SER A 140 13.92 -10.21 -5.28
N ALA A 141 12.99 -10.83 -4.54
CA ALA A 141 13.10 -12.24 -4.20
C ALA A 141 13.14 -13.13 -5.44
N MET A 142 12.23 -12.92 -6.42
CA MET A 142 12.22 -13.63 -7.69
C MET A 142 13.56 -13.48 -8.43
N TYR A 143 14.09 -12.25 -8.49
CA TYR A 143 15.39 -11.98 -9.12
C TYR A 143 16.52 -12.72 -8.40
N PHE A 144 16.60 -12.67 -7.08
CA PHE A 144 17.67 -13.33 -6.33
C PHE A 144 17.61 -14.86 -6.48
N LEU A 145 16.42 -15.47 -6.44
CA LEU A 145 16.26 -16.91 -6.68
C LEU A 145 16.70 -17.30 -8.09
N SER A 146 16.33 -16.50 -9.10
CA SER A 146 16.77 -16.71 -10.48
C SER A 146 18.29 -16.56 -10.63
N GLN A 147 18.87 -15.54 -10.00
CA GLN A 147 20.30 -15.25 -10.06
C GLN A 147 21.13 -16.33 -9.33
N GLY A 148 20.66 -16.80 -8.19
CA GLY A 148 21.32 -17.87 -7.44
C GLY A 148 21.44 -19.18 -8.23
N ARG A 149 20.40 -19.52 -8.99
CA ARG A 149 20.39 -20.65 -9.91
C ARG A 149 21.42 -20.50 -11.03
N LYS A 150 21.54 -19.28 -11.61
CA LYS A 150 22.46 -19.03 -12.73
C LYS A 150 23.93 -18.96 -12.33
N THR A 151 24.22 -18.41 -11.17
CA THR A 151 25.60 -18.19 -10.69
C THR A 151 26.14 -19.33 -9.82
N GLN A 152 25.32 -20.33 -9.51
CA GLN A 152 25.60 -21.39 -8.54
C GLN A 152 25.90 -20.92 -7.11
N GLN A 153 25.70 -19.64 -6.81
CA GLN A 153 25.86 -19.08 -5.46
C GLN A 153 24.54 -19.24 -4.66
N GLN A 154 24.09 -20.47 -4.53
CA GLN A 154 22.77 -20.81 -4.00
C GLN A 154 22.51 -20.25 -2.60
N ILE A 155 23.47 -20.41 -1.67
CA ILE A 155 23.29 -19.96 -0.28
C ILE A 155 23.15 -18.44 -0.21
N LYS A 156 24.08 -17.70 -0.83
CA LYS A 156 24.06 -16.23 -0.85
C LYS A 156 22.74 -15.68 -1.37
N TYR A 157 22.28 -16.16 -2.51
CA TYR A 157 21.05 -15.66 -3.14
C TYR A 157 19.81 -16.22 -2.47
N GLY A 158 19.87 -17.39 -1.82
CA GLY A 158 18.83 -17.88 -0.94
C GLY A 158 18.61 -16.97 0.27
N ILE A 159 19.70 -16.53 0.93
CA ILE A 159 19.64 -15.55 2.01
C ILE A 159 19.03 -14.23 1.53
N LEU A 160 19.54 -13.67 0.42
CA LEU A 160 19.04 -12.40 -0.12
C LEU A 160 17.56 -12.46 -0.51
N ALA A 161 17.13 -13.58 -1.09
CA ALA A 161 15.73 -13.81 -1.43
C ALA A 161 14.86 -13.98 -0.17
N GLY A 162 15.36 -14.71 0.83
CA GLY A 162 14.70 -14.88 2.13
C GLY A 162 14.54 -13.54 2.87
N LEU A 163 15.57 -12.71 2.87
CA LEU A 163 15.49 -11.35 3.42
C LEU A 163 14.50 -10.45 2.65
N ALA A 164 14.49 -10.54 1.32
CA ALA A 164 13.55 -9.77 0.53
C ALA A 164 12.09 -10.19 0.81
N ILE A 165 11.79 -11.48 0.84
CA ILE A 165 10.41 -11.93 1.08
C ILE A 165 9.98 -11.77 2.55
N THR A 166 10.93 -11.82 3.50
CA THR A 166 10.64 -11.50 4.91
C THR A 166 10.20 -10.04 5.06
N LEU A 167 10.85 -9.12 4.35
CA LEU A 167 10.39 -7.73 4.29
C LEU A 167 9.03 -7.62 3.59
N ALA A 168 8.82 -8.28 2.45
CA ALA A 168 7.52 -8.32 1.78
C ALA A 168 6.40 -8.82 2.72
N SER A 169 6.70 -9.82 3.55
CA SER A 169 5.75 -10.41 4.50
C SER A 169 5.32 -9.46 5.62
N GLY A 170 6.11 -8.42 5.89
CA GLY A 170 5.76 -7.34 6.80
C GLY A 170 4.89 -6.24 6.18
N PHE A 171 4.72 -6.25 4.85
CA PHE A 171 3.83 -5.35 4.15
C PHE A 171 2.46 -5.99 3.84
N ARG A 172 2.44 -7.29 3.45
CA ARG A 172 1.20 -7.96 3.01
C ARG A 172 1.24 -9.46 3.28
N TYR A 173 0.09 -10.00 3.68
CA TYR A 173 -0.07 -11.43 3.96
C TYR A 173 0.09 -12.32 2.72
N GLU A 174 -0.10 -11.82 1.51
CA GLU A 174 0.14 -12.58 0.27
C GLU A 174 1.59 -13.06 0.14
N ALA A 175 2.55 -12.32 0.74
CA ALA A 175 3.94 -12.78 0.80
C ALA A 175 4.11 -14.07 1.59
N TRP A 176 3.30 -14.31 2.62
CA TRP A 176 3.35 -15.55 3.43
C TRP A 176 3.00 -16.77 2.58
N LEU A 177 1.97 -16.65 1.71
CA LEU A 177 1.67 -17.69 0.74
C LEU A 177 2.83 -17.88 -0.25
N LEU A 178 3.44 -16.78 -0.71
CA LEU A 178 4.55 -16.83 -1.66
C LEU A 178 5.82 -17.45 -1.07
N ILE A 179 6.03 -17.44 0.25
CA ILE A 179 7.12 -18.20 0.89
C ILE A 179 6.96 -19.69 0.58
N ALA A 180 5.77 -20.25 0.80
CA ALA A 180 5.50 -21.65 0.49
C ALA A 180 5.61 -21.96 -1.00
N VAL A 181 5.09 -21.06 -1.85
CA VAL A 181 5.12 -21.22 -3.32
C VAL A 181 6.53 -21.18 -3.86
N PHE A 182 7.36 -20.22 -3.44
CA PHE A 182 8.76 -20.15 -3.88
C PHE A 182 9.58 -21.32 -3.34
N SER A 183 9.28 -21.79 -2.13
CA SER A 183 9.89 -23.01 -1.60
C SER A 183 9.56 -24.23 -2.48
N ALA A 184 8.30 -24.36 -2.92
CA ALA A 184 7.91 -25.42 -3.86
C ALA A 184 8.63 -25.28 -5.21
N VAL A 185 8.74 -24.05 -5.76
CA VAL A 185 9.50 -23.82 -7.00
C VAL A 185 10.95 -24.27 -6.85
N LEU A 186 11.62 -23.93 -5.75
CA LEU A 186 13.01 -24.34 -5.47
C LEU A 186 13.12 -25.87 -5.31
N LEU A 187 12.16 -26.49 -4.64
CA LEU A 187 12.07 -27.95 -4.49
C LEU A 187 11.98 -28.63 -5.87
N PHE A 188 11.07 -28.20 -6.74
CA PHE A 188 10.94 -28.74 -8.09
C PHE A 188 12.17 -28.46 -8.97
N GLN A 189 12.90 -27.38 -8.71
CA GLN A 189 14.16 -27.06 -9.38
C GLN A 189 15.36 -27.83 -8.77
N LYS A 190 15.15 -28.60 -7.69
CA LYS A 190 16.18 -29.35 -6.93
C LYS A 190 17.30 -28.45 -6.38
N GLN A 191 16.97 -27.20 -5.98
CA GLN A 191 17.94 -26.21 -5.48
C GLN A 191 18.02 -26.25 -3.94
N TRP A 192 18.44 -27.38 -3.38
CA TRP A 192 18.36 -27.66 -1.94
C TRP A 192 19.06 -26.63 -1.05
N LYS A 193 20.31 -26.24 -1.40
CA LYS A 193 21.08 -25.27 -0.61
C LYS A 193 20.38 -23.89 -0.59
N MET A 194 19.79 -23.51 -1.72
CA MET A 194 19.03 -22.26 -1.83
C MET A 194 17.69 -22.35 -1.10
N LEU A 195 17.02 -23.49 -1.15
CA LEU A 195 15.77 -23.75 -0.42
C LEU A 195 15.95 -23.57 1.09
N PHE A 196 16.92 -24.27 1.68
CA PHE A 196 17.16 -24.17 3.13
C PHE A 196 17.53 -22.77 3.58
N SER A 197 18.46 -22.10 2.87
CA SER A 197 18.83 -20.72 3.19
C SER A 197 17.67 -19.75 2.98
N PHE A 198 16.87 -19.92 1.94
CA PHE A 198 15.66 -19.13 1.69
C PHE A 198 14.65 -19.32 2.82
N MET A 199 14.27 -20.55 3.18
CA MET A 199 13.28 -20.81 4.23
C MET A 199 13.70 -20.22 5.57
N LEU A 200 14.98 -20.39 5.98
CA LEU A 200 15.49 -19.88 7.24
C LEU A 200 15.27 -18.35 7.36
N PHE A 201 15.61 -17.59 6.33
CA PHE A 201 15.51 -16.14 6.37
C PHE A 201 14.11 -15.61 6.02
N SER A 202 13.31 -16.37 5.27
CA SER A 202 11.93 -15.96 4.94
C SER A 202 10.98 -16.03 6.13
N MET A 203 11.25 -16.88 7.12
CA MET A 203 10.41 -17.03 8.31
C MET A 203 10.71 -16.01 9.42
N VAL A 204 11.72 -15.16 9.27
CA VAL A 204 12.13 -14.21 10.33
C VAL A 204 10.98 -13.27 10.70
N PHE A 205 10.39 -12.55 9.75
CA PHE A 205 9.29 -11.63 10.04
C PHE A 205 8.02 -12.37 10.48
N PRO A 206 7.52 -13.41 9.77
CA PRO A 206 6.36 -14.18 10.23
C PRO A 206 6.49 -14.66 11.68
N THR A 207 7.63 -15.25 12.04
CA THR A 207 7.87 -15.72 13.42
C THR A 207 7.87 -14.56 14.41
N PHE A 208 8.60 -13.49 14.11
CA PHE A 208 8.63 -12.29 14.96
C PHE A 208 7.23 -11.70 15.17
N TRP A 209 6.46 -11.54 14.11
CA TRP A 209 5.10 -11.00 14.14
C TRP A 209 4.16 -11.88 14.95
N MET A 210 4.16 -13.19 14.71
CA MET A 210 3.31 -14.15 15.42
C MET A 210 3.65 -14.21 16.92
N THR A 211 4.93 -14.14 17.24
CA THR A 211 5.39 -14.11 18.65
C THR A 211 4.93 -12.80 19.32
N GLY A 212 5.08 -11.66 18.66
CA GLY A 212 4.60 -10.38 19.17
C GLY A 212 3.08 -10.36 19.39
N CYS A 213 2.30 -10.88 18.43
CA CYS A 213 0.86 -11.04 18.58
C CYS A 213 0.48 -11.91 19.78
N TYR A 214 1.21 -13.00 20.01
CA TYR A 214 0.98 -13.87 21.17
C TYR A 214 1.28 -13.17 22.50
N ILE A 215 2.37 -12.41 22.56
CA ILE A 215 2.77 -11.69 23.78
C ILE A 215 1.75 -10.59 24.11
N ASP A 216 1.30 -9.81 23.09
CA ASP A 216 0.46 -8.64 23.32
C ASP A 216 -1.02 -9.01 23.46
N HIS A 217 -1.49 -10.07 22.79
CA HIS A 217 -2.93 -10.40 22.67
C HIS A 217 -3.28 -11.85 23.06
N GLY A 218 -2.30 -12.71 23.37
CA GLY A 218 -2.54 -14.12 23.65
C GLY A 218 -2.94 -14.97 22.44
N ASP A 219 -2.88 -14.39 21.23
CA ASP A 219 -3.32 -15.03 19.98
C ASP A 219 -2.21 -14.93 18.91
N ILE A 220 -1.66 -16.07 18.51
CA ILE A 220 -0.63 -16.16 17.45
C ILE A 220 -1.18 -15.65 16.10
N PHE A 221 -2.48 -15.86 15.83
CA PHE A 221 -3.15 -15.49 14.60
C PHE A 221 -3.96 -14.20 14.71
N TYR A 222 -3.68 -13.37 15.69
CA TYR A 222 -4.38 -12.11 15.94
C TYR A 222 -4.58 -11.26 14.68
N GLY A 223 -3.55 -11.07 13.86
CA GLY A 223 -3.66 -10.34 12.62
C GLY A 223 -4.59 -11.00 11.58
N PRO A 224 -4.42 -12.27 11.20
CA PRO A 224 -5.36 -12.99 10.36
C PRO A 224 -6.79 -13.04 10.89
N HIS A 225 -6.99 -13.21 12.20
CA HIS A 225 -8.31 -13.18 12.83
C HIS A 225 -8.94 -11.79 12.74
N GLY A 226 -8.20 -10.72 13.03
CA GLY A 226 -8.68 -9.34 12.89
C GLY A 226 -9.03 -9.00 11.44
N ALA A 227 -8.21 -9.43 10.48
CA ALA A 227 -8.52 -9.25 9.06
C ALA A 227 -9.78 -10.03 8.63
N TYR A 228 -10.00 -11.22 9.19
CA TYR A 228 -11.24 -11.98 8.96
C TYR A 228 -12.46 -11.25 9.55
N GLN A 229 -12.40 -10.84 10.81
CA GLN A 229 -13.48 -10.11 11.46
C GLN A 229 -13.84 -8.84 10.68
N TRP A 230 -12.84 -8.06 10.30
CA TRP A 230 -13.07 -6.86 9.51
C TRP A 230 -13.74 -7.16 8.16
N ASN A 231 -13.16 -8.06 7.37
CA ASN A 231 -13.65 -8.34 6.02
C ASN A 231 -15.03 -9.03 6.00
N VAL A 232 -15.27 -9.93 6.94
CA VAL A 232 -16.47 -10.81 6.91
C VAL A 232 -17.60 -10.24 7.77
N ILE A 233 -17.28 -9.72 8.95
CA ILE A 233 -18.27 -9.27 9.91
C ILE A 233 -18.56 -7.78 9.73
N SER A 234 -17.55 -6.91 9.85
CA SER A 234 -17.75 -5.46 9.81
C SER A 234 -18.14 -4.96 8.41
N MET A 235 -17.57 -5.54 7.35
CA MET A 235 -17.89 -5.16 5.96
C MET A 235 -19.09 -5.92 5.36
N GLY A 236 -19.74 -6.80 6.11
CA GLY A 236 -20.94 -7.53 5.68
C GLY A 236 -20.74 -8.36 4.40
N VAL A 237 -19.51 -8.84 4.15
CA VAL A 237 -19.19 -9.55 2.90
C VAL A 237 -19.93 -10.90 2.80
N ASN A 238 -20.40 -11.43 3.92
CA ASN A 238 -21.16 -12.70 4.01
C ASN A 238 -22.69 -12.54 3.91
N ASP A 239 -23.21 -11.37 3.54
CA ASP A 239 -24.63 -11.24 3.25
C ASP A 239 -25.08 -12.27 2.21
N GLU A 240 -26.39 -12.61 2.23
CA GLU A 240 -26.99 -13.64 1.38
C GLU A 240 -26.40 -13.75 -0.02
N MET A 241 -25.82 -14.92 -0.33
CA MET A 241 -25.11 -15.19 -1.59
C MET A 241 -26.12 -15.50 -2.70
N THR A 242 -26.54 -14.48 -3.42
CA THR A 242 -27.31 -14.66 -4.66
C THR A 242 -26.44 -15.25 -5.76
N LEU A 243 -27.05 -15.90 -6.77
CA LEU A 243 -26.33 -16.43 -7.93
C LEU A 243 -25.48 -15.37 -8.64
N ILE A 244 -25.98 -14.12 -8.73
CA ILE A 244 -25.26 -13.00 -9.35
C ILE A 244 -24.03 -12.64 -8.53
N LYS A 245 -24.13 -12.55 -7.20
CA LYS A 245 -23.00 -12.33 -6.32
C LYS A 245 -21.95 -13.43 -6.46
N TYR A 246 -22.38 -14.70 -6.55
CA TYR A 246 -21.49 -15.84 -6.74
C TYR A 246 -20.72 -15.77 -8.07
N ILE A 247 -21.40 -15.51 -9.19
CA ILE A 247 -20.75 -15.31 -10.50
C ILE A 247 -19.78 -14.13 -10.46
N ARG A 248 -20.20 -12.98 -9.93
CA ARG A 248 -19.35 -11.82 -9.79
C ARG A 248 -18.07 -12.13 -9.00
N ARG A 249 -18.17 -12.83 -7.87
CA ARG A 249 -17.03 -13.20 -7.03
C ARG A 249 -16.07 -14.17 -7.72
N THR A 250 -16.62 -15.14 -8.45
CA THR A 250 -15.83 -16.14 -9.19
C THR A 250 -14.95 -15.49 -10.26
N PHE A 251 -15.47 -14.55 -11.01
CA PHE A 251 -14.77 -13.95 -12.15
C PHE A 251 -14.08 -12.63 -11.85
N TYR A 252 -14.29 -12.03 -10.68
CA TYR A 252 -13.81 -10.70 -10.36
C TYR A 252 -12.30 -10.53 -10.57
N TYR A 253 -11.48 -11.42 -10.00
CA TYR A 253 -10.03 -11.26 -10.08
C TYR A 253 -9.46 -11.59 -11.46
N ALA A 254 -10.07 -12.50 -12.21
CA ALA A 254 -9.71 -12.73 -13.59
C ALA A 254 -10.05 -11.51 -14.47
N ALA A 255 -11.26 -10.97 -14.33
CA ALA A 255 -11.67 -9.75 -15.03
C ALA A 255 -10.80 -8.53 -14.60
N SER A 256 -10.54 -8.38 -13.31
CA SER A 256 -9.66 -7.33 -12.79
C SER A 256 -8.23 -7.42 -13.35
N TRP A 257 -7.67 -8.63 -13.47
CA TRP A 257 -6.35 -8.85 -14.04
C TRP A 257 -6.30 -8.44 -15.53
N VAL A 258 -7.32 -8.83 -16.32
CA VAL A 258 -7.46 -8.40 -17.72
C VAL A 258 -7.62 -6.88 -17.82
N PHE A 259 -8.45 -6.30 -16.98
CA PHE A 259 -8.71 -4.87 -16.94
C PHE A 259 -7.45 -4.06 -16.57
N MET A 260 -6.71 -4.48 -15.55
CA MET A 260 -5.49 -3.77 -15.10
C MET A 260 -4.31 -3.89 -16.05
N LEU A 261 -4.14 -5.02 -16.76
CA LEU A 261 -3.10 -5.22 -17.76
C LEU A 261 -3.49 -4.74 -19.16
N THR A 262 -4.72 -4.38 -19.37
CA THR A 262 -5.45 -4.25 -20.64
C THR A 262 -5.71 -5.61 -21.31
N PRO A 263 -6.80 -5.73 -22.07
CA PRO A 263 -7.09 -6.95 -22.83
C PRO A 263 -5.97 -7.38 -23.78
N VAL A 264 -5.27 -6.39 -24.38
CA VAL A 264 -4.18 -6.65 -25.34
C VAL A 264 -2.98 -7.33 -24.67
N VAL A 265 -2.49 -6.78 -23.56
CA VAL A 265 -1.34 -7.36 -22.83
C VAL A 265 -1.71 -8.74 -22.28
N SER A 266 -2.90 -8.86 -21.68
CA SER A 266 -3.40 -10.13 -21.12
C SER A 266 -3.52 -11.20 -22.20
N PHE A 267 -4.06 -10.86 -23.37
CA PHE A 267 -4.15 -11.75 -24.51
C PHE A 267 -2.76 -12.21 -24.98
N ILE A 268 -1.82 -11.28 -25.13
CA ILE A 268 -0.45 -11.59 -25.51
C ILE A 268 0.20 -12.58 -24.51
N ILE A 269 0.06 -12.31 -23.22
CA ILE A 269 0.60 -13.21 -22.18
C ILE A 269 0.02 -14.60 -22.32
N VAL A 270 -1.31 -14.74 -22.37
CA VAL A 270 -1.97 -16.06 -22.47
C VAL A 270 -1.61 -16.77 -23.77
N TYR A 271 -1.75 -16.08 -24.90
CA TYR A 271 -1.50 -16.67 -26.23
C TYR A 271 -0.06 -17.17 -26.35
N PHE A 272 0.93 -16.33 -26.02
CA PHE A 272 2.34 -16.73 -26.16
C PHE A 272 2.78 -17.73 -25.09
N THR A 273 2.18 -17.72 -23.90
CA THR A 273 2.38 -18.76 -22.89
C THR A 273 1.94 -20.13 -23.44
N ILE A 274 0.74 -20.23 -24.01
CA ILE A 274 0.23 -21.49 -24.60
C ILE A 274 1.05 -21.90 -25.82
N LYS A 275 1.34 -20.95 -26.74
CA LYS A 275 2.11 -21.22 -27.97
C LYS A 275 3.51 -21.74 -27.65
N ASN A 276 4.27 -21.08 -26.81
CA ASN A 276 5.65 -21.47 -26.51
C ASN A 276 5.74 -22.76 -25.68
N ARG A 277 4.72 -23.09 -24.87
CA ARG A 277 4.62 -24.40 -24.22
C ARG A 277 4.58 -25.53 -25.22
N LYS A 278 3.79 -25.38 -26.30
CA LYS A 278 3.71 -26.38 -27.39
C LYS A 278 5.03 -26.52 -28.13
N LEU A 279 5.75 -25.44 -28.36
CA LEU A 279 7.02 -25.42 -29.10
C LEU A 279 8.23 -25.86 -28.26
N LYS A 280 8.07 -26.11 -26.95
CA LYS A 280 9.17 -26.44 -26.00
C LYS A 280 10.36 -25.48 -26.07
N SER A 281 10.12 -24.24 -26.47
CA SER A 281 11.16 -23.21 -26.71
C SER A 281 11.79 -22.68 -25.43
N ILE A 282 11.21 -22.97 -24.25
CA ILE A 282 11.60 -22.40 -22.96
C ILE A 282 11.96 -23.52 -22.01
N SER A 283 12.93 -23.25 -21.13
CA SER A 283 13.39 -24.19 -20.13
C SER A 283 12.27 -24.58 -19.14
N ARG A 284 12.28 -25.84 -18.69
CA ARG A 284 11.37 -26.30 -17.62
C ARG A 284 11.42 -25.39 -16.39
N ASN A 285 12.60 -24.91 -16.03
CA ASN A 285 12.79 -24.08 -14.85
C ASN A 285 12.15 -22.69 -14.98
N THR A 286 12.10 -22.13 -16.19
CA THR A 286 11.38 -20.87 -16.46
C THR A 286 9.87 -21.06 -16.36
N TRP A 287 9.35 -22.24 -16.80
CA TRP A 287 7.93 -22.56 -16.64
C TRP A 287 7.49 -22.67 -15.19
N LEU A 288 8.35 -23.09 -14.28
CA LEU A 288 8.02 -23.15 -12.86
C LEU A 288 7.69 -21.77 -12.27
N TRP A 289 8.12 -20.68 -12.88
CA TRP A 289 7.74 -19.32 -12.47
C TRP A 289 6.27 -18.98 -12.78
N LEU A 290 5.54 -19.82 -13.48
CA LEU A 290 4.09 -19.68 -13.65
C LEU A 290 3.32 -20.15 -12.39
N ILE A 291 3.92 -21.00 -11.55
CA ILE A 291 3.28 -21.53 -10.33
C ILE A 291 2.80 -20.42 -9.39
N PRO A 292 3.59 -19.38 -9.05
CA PRO A 292 3.13 -18.26 -8.24
C PRO A 292 1.85 -17.60 -8.75
N PHE A 293 1.77 -17.33 -10.05
CA PHE A 293 0.56 -16.78 -10.67
C PHE A 293 -0.64 -17.71 -10.55
N LEU A 294 -0.47 -18.98 -10.83
CA LEU A 294 -1.57 -19.97 -10.77
C LEU A 294 -2.08 -20.15 -9.32
N VAL A 295 -1.17 -20.30 -8.35
CA VAL A 295 -1.54 -20.49 -6.94
C VAL A 295 -2.23 -19.24 -6.39
N LEU A 296 -1.71 -18.04 -6.68
CA LEU A 296 -2.38 -16.80 -6.28
C LEU A 296 -3.76 -16.67 -6.93
N SER A 297 -3.89 -16.98 -8.21
CA SER A 297 -5.18 -16.91 -8.93
C SER A 297 -6.21 -17.83 -8.30
N VAL A 298 -5.85 -19.10 -8.05
CA VAL A 298 -6.74 -20.07 -7.37
C VAL A 298 -7.11 -19.60 -5.98
N THR A 299 -6.11 -19.12 -5.20
CA THR A 299 -6.35 -18.63 -3.83
C THR A 299 -7.29 -17.42 -3.82
N PHE A 300 -7.12 -16.48 -4.73
CA PHE A 300 -7.96 -15.28 -4.80
C PHE A 300 -9.40 -15.62 -5.21
N VAL A 301 -9.57 -16.50 -6.19
CA VAL A 301 -10.90 -17.00 -6.59
C VAL A 301 -11.57 -17.72 -5.42
N PHE A 302 -10.86 -18.64 -4.76
CA PHE A 302 -11.38 -19.38 -3.62
C PHE A 302 -11.80 -18.45 -2.46
N LYS A 303 -10.92 -17.54 -2.04
CA LYS A 303 -11.21 -16.57 -0.99
C LYS A 303 -12.32 -15.58 -1.38
N SER A 304 -12.40 -15.21 -2.65
CA SER A 304 -13.46 -14.36 -3.17
C SER A 304 -14.82 -15.05 -3.07
N ILE A 305 -14.91 -16.30 -3.54
CA ILE A 305 -16.15 -17.09 -3.47
C ILE A 305 -16.60 -17.26 -2.01
N ASN A 306 -15.67 -17.58 -1.11
CA ASN A 306 -15.97 -17.77 0.31
C ASN A 306 -16.20 -16.47 1.08
N GLY A 307 -16.19 -15.31 0.43
CA GLY A 307 -16.43 -14.03 1.10
C GLY A 307 -15.31 -13.57 2.05
N THR A 308 -14.15 -14.22 2.05
CA THR A 308 -13.02 -13.88 2.94
C THR A 308 -12.01 -12.90 2.32
N LEU A 309 -12.28 -12.44 1.09
CA LEU A 309 -11.48 -11.44 0.40
C LEU A 309 -12.40 -10.38 -0.22
N LEU A 310 -12.10 -9.10 0.05
CA LEU A 310 -12.79 -7.97 -0.55
C LEU A 310 -12.54 -7.90 -2.06
N LEU A 311 -13.58 -7.53 -2.83
CA LEU A 311 -13.48 -7.34 -4.26
C LEU A 311 -12.85 -5.99 -4.59
N GLN A 312 -11.53 -5.91 -4.54
CA GLN A 312 -10.77 -4.67 -4.79
C GLN A 312 -9.66 -4.91 -5.82
N HIS A 313 -9.58 -4.01 -6.79
CA HIS A 313 -8.58 -4.09 -7.87
C HIS A 313 -7.13 -4.07 -7.36
N ARG A 314 -6.84 -3.43 -6.24
CA ARG A 314 -5.48 -3.34 -5.67
C ARG A 314 -4.84 -4.69 -5.35
N PHE A 315 -5.64 -5.73 -5.03
CA PHE A 315 -5.12 -7.07 -4.80
C PHE A 315 -4.59 -7.74 -6.08
N THR A 316 -5.05 -7.30 -7.25
CA THR A 316 -4.60 -7.81 -8.55
C THR A 316 -3.12 -7.54 -8.82
N LEU A 317 -2.50 -6.60 -8.09
CA LEU A 317 -1.07 -6.31 -8.23
C LEU A 317 -0.20 -7.56 -8.10
N SER A 318 -0.50 -8.45 -7.13
CA SER A 318 0.24 -9.71 -6.93
C SER A 318 0.15 -10.64 -8.15
N LEU A 319 -1.01 -10.68 -8.81
CA LEU A 319 -1.21 -11.44 -10.06
C LEU A 319 -0.42 -10.83 -11.22
N ILE A 320 -0.40 -9.50 -11.30
CA ILE A 320 0.35 -8.77 -12.33
C ILE A 320 1.84 -9.03 -12.20
N LEU A 321 2.40 -8.90 -10.99
CA LEU A 321 3.83 -9.11 -10.74
C LEU A 321 4.32 -10.50 -11.13
N THR A 322 3.48 -11.51 -10.95
CA THR A 322 3.82 -12.91 -11.21
C THR A 322 3.53 -13.35 -12.65
N SER A 323 2.64 -12.66 -13.38
CA SER A 323 2.28 -12.97 -14.76
C SER A 323 2.98 -12.09 -15.81
N LEU A 324 3.20 -10.80 -15.51
CA LEU A 324 3.77 -9.82 -16.44
C LEU A 324 5.14 -10.24 -17.03
N PRO A 325 6.05 -10.93 -16.30
CA PRO A 325 7.29 -11.44 -16.88
C PRO A 325 7.07 -12.32 -18.12
N PHE A 326 5.95 -13.03 -18.21
CA PHE A 326 5.60 -13.87 -19.36
C PHE A 326 5.25 -13.08 -20.63
N TYR A 327 5.04 -11.77 -20.52
CA TYR A 327 4.96 -10.88 -21.69
C TYR A 327 6.25 -10.93 -22.53
N ALA A 328 7.41 -11.22 -21.91
CA ALA A 328 8.68 -11.42 -22.60
C ALA A 328 8.65 -12.52 -23.68
N LEU A 329 7.75 -13.50 -23.56
CA LEU A 329 7.57 -14.56 -24.54
C LEU A 329 7.17 -14.05 -25.93
N PHE A 330 6.53 -12.89 -25.99
CA PHE A 330 6.22 -12.21 -27.24
C PHE A 330 7.48 -11.89 -28.04
N PHE A 331 8.62 -11.70 -27.39
CA PHE A 331 9.90 -11.34 -28.00
C PHE A 331 10.86 -12.51 -28.22
N GLU A 332 10.51 -13.73 -27.77
CA GLU A 332 11.33 -14.95 -27.94
C GLU A 332 11.49 -15.36 -29.42
N ASP A 333 10.45 -15.20 -30.21
CA ASP A 333 10.44 -15.52 -31.59
C ASP A 333 11.09 -14.39 -32.41
N GLY A 334 12.31 -14.59 -32.92
CA GLY A 334 13.12 -13.55 -33.59
C GLY A 334 12.53 -12.99 -34.89
N LYS A 335 11.43 -13.59 -35.39
CA LYS A 335 10.72 -13.11 -36.57
C LYS A 335 10.04 -11.77 -36.28
N SER A 336 10.33 -10.77 -37.12
CA SER A 336 9.67 -9.45 -37.09
C SER A 336 9.82 -8.66 -35.77
N LEU A 337 11.02 -8.68 -35.16
CA LEU A 337 11.30 -7.93 -33.92
C LEU A 337 10.91 -6.44 -34.05
N LYS A 338 11.12 -5.83 -35.22
CA LYS A 338 10.73 -4.43 -35.49
C LYS A 338 9.21 -4.20 -35.33
N THR A 339 8.40 -5.12 -35.83
CA THR A 339 6.92 -5.06 -35.69
C THR A 339 6.51 -5.26 -34.24
N LYS A 340 7.13 -6.21 -33.53
CA LYS A 340 6.84 -6.47 -32.11
C LYS A 340 7.16 -5.24 -31.23
N ARG A 341 8.29 -4.56 -31.49
CA ARG A 341 8.65 -3.30 -30.83
C ARG A 341 7.61 -2.20 -31.09
N LYS A 342 7.12 -2.06 -32.31
CA LYS A 342 6.06 -1.11 -32.64
C LYS A 342 4.77 -1.42 -31.89
N ILE A 343 4.36 -2.70 -31.85
CA ILE A 343 3.17 -3.13 -31.09
C ILE A 343 3.35 -2.81 -29.60
N ALA A 344 4.49 -3.16 -29.02
CA ALA A 344 4.78 -2.90 -27.62
C ALA A 344 4.81 -1.40 -27.30
N LEU A 345 5.34 -0.58 -28.20
CA LEU A 345 5.31 0.87 -28.07
C LEU A 345 3.87 1.41 -28.08
N TRP A 346 3.03 0.95 -29.01
CA TRP A 346 1.63 1.34 -29.04
C TRP A 346 0.86 0.89 -27.79
N VAL A 347 1.15 -0.31 -27.26
CA VAL A 347 0.59 -0.78 -25.99
C VAL A 347 0.92 0.21 -24.86
N VAL A 348 2.18 0.63 -24.75
CA VAL A 348 2.59 1.58 -23.70
C VAL A 348 1.94 2.94 -23.91
N ILE A 349 1.89 3.45 -25.15
CA ILE A 349 1.22 4.72 -25.45
C ILE A 349 -0.26 4.67 -25.08
N LEU A 350 -0.95 3.55 -25.37
CA LEU A 350 -2.37 3.38 -25.04
C LEU A 350 -2.61 3.15 -23.54
N LEU A 351 -1.63 2.64 -22.78
CA LEU A 351 -1.74 2.52 -21.32
C LEU A 351 -1.87 3.89 -20.64
N ILE A 352 -1.32 4.96 -21.21
CA ILE A 352 -1.39 6.30 -20.62
C ILE A 352 -2.85 6.78 -20.53
N PRO A 353 -3.58 7.00 -21.65
CA PRO A 353 -4.98 7.44 -21.57
C PRO A 353 -5.86 6.40 -20.89
N TYR A 354 -5.56 5.11 -21.05
CA TYR A 354 -6.30 4.05 -20.37
C TYR A 354 -6.18 4.15 -18.84
N SER A 355 -5.02 4.50 -18.31
CA SER A 355 -4.81 4.72 -16.87
C SER A 355 -5.64 5.89 -16.35
N PHE A 356 -5.76 6.96 -17.14
CA PHE A 356 -6.58 8.14 -16.77
C PHE A 356 -8.07 7.86 -16.83
N LEU A 357 -8.55 7.15 -17.85
CA LEU A 357 -9.96 6.87 -18.02
C LEU A 357 -10.51 5.89 -16.98
N ASN A 358 -9.69 4.98 -16.48
CA ASN A 358 -10.14 3.87 -15.62
C ASN A 358 -9.76 4.04 -14.15
N TYR A 359 -8.96 5.03 -13.82
CA TYR A 359 -8.59 5.35 -12.45
C TYR A 359 -8.61 6.84 -12.24
N ASP A 360 -9.24 7.26 -11.16
CA ASP A 360 -9.21 8.63 -10.66
C ASP A 360 -7.81 8.96 -10.13
N ILE A 361 -6.81 8.92 -11.01
CA ILE A 361 -5.42 9.29 -10.68
C ILE A 361 -5.37 10.79 -10.38
N TYR A 362 -6.28 11.55 -10.98
CA TYR A 362 -6.46 12.98 -10.80
C TYR A 362 -7.68 13.32 -9.94
N ALA A 363 -8.25 12.35 -9.20
CA ALA A 363 -9.36 12.71 -8.34
C ALA A 363 -8.91 13.85 -7.42
N VAL A 364 -9.46 15.00 -7.67
CA VAL A 364 -9.47 16.12 -6.73
C VAL A 364 -10.00 15.54 -5.42
N PRO A 365 -9.46 15.91 -4.24
CA PRO A 365 -10.08 15.52 -2.99
C PRO A 365 -11.55 15.84 -3.12
N CYS A 366 -12.37 14.80 -3.03
CA CYS A 366 -13.81 14.94 -3.17
C CYS A 366 -14.35 15.61 -1.92
N LEU A 367 -14.01 16.88 -1.73
CA LEU A 367 -14.68 17.69 -0.76
C LEU A 367 -16.02 18.04 -1.33
N LYS A 368 -16.98 17.31 -0.86
CA LYS A 368 -18.39 17.58 -1.10
C LYS A 368 -18.97 18.50 -0.04
N ASP A 369 -18.25 18.71 1.05
CA ASP A 369 -18.72 19.49 2.18
C ASP A 369 -18.00 20.85 2.21
N GLN A 370 -18.72 21.90 1.74
CA GLN A 370 -18.22 23.27 1.76
C GLN A 370 -17.91 23.74 3.18
N GLY A 371 -18.65 23.24 4.17
CA GLY A 371 -18.41 23.59 5.57
C GLY A 371 -17.00 23.22 6.05
N VAL A 372 -16.42 22.14 5.53
CA VAL A 372 -15.02 21.78 5.87
C VAL A 372 -14.00 22.70 5.23
N VAL A 373 -14.28 23.20 4.02
CA VAL A 373 -13.42 24.23 3.37
C VAL A 373 -13.43 25.50 4.20
N ASP A 374 -14.62 25.96 4.58
CA ASP A 374 -14.81 27.17 5.37
C ASP A 374 -14.13 27.05 6.75
N LEU A 375 -14.17 25.85 7.35
CA LEU A 375 -13.44 25.55 8.60
C LEU A 375 -11.92 25.65 8.44
N VAL A 376 -11.36 25.15 7.34
CA VAL A 376 -9.90 25.28 7.08
C VAL A 376 -9.52 26.74 6.94
N GLU A 377 -10.29 27.53 6.18
CA GLU A 377 -10.04 28.96 6.02
C GLU A 377 -10.16 29.71 7.36
N LEU A 378 -11.16 29.36 8.18
CA LEU A 378 -11.33 29.94 9.49
C LEU A 378 -10.18 29.60 10.43
N ILE A 379 -9.75 28.32 10.51
CA ILE A 379 -8.61 27.90 11.32
C ILE A 379 -7.36 28.65 10.89
N ASN A 380 -7.04 28.66 9.60
CA ASN A 380 -5.85 29.34 9.07
C ASN A 380 -5.86 30.84 9.35
N SER A 381 -7.04 31.49 9.25
CA SER A 381 -7.19 32.92 9.53
C SER A 381 -7.02 33.29 11.01
N LYS A 382 -7.18 32.32 11.92
CA LYS A 382 -7.06 32.48 13.36
C LYS A 382 -5.81 31.88 13.97
N THR A 383 -5.05 31.12 13.20
CA THR A 383 -3.77 30.54 13.62
C THR A 383 -2.73 31.66 13.67
N GLU A 384 -2.20 31.92 14.86
CA GLU A 384 -1.15 32.92 15.09
C GLU A 384 0.24 32.30 15.02
N ASP A 385 0.43 31.10 15.60
CA ASP A 385 1.67 30.35 15.57
C ASP A 385 1.44 28.89 15.16
N PRO A 386 1.60 28.55 13.86
CA PRO A 386 1.45 27.19 13.37
C PRO A 386 2.36 26.14 14.05
N GLN A 387 3.45 26.60 14.68
CA GLN A 387 4.43 25.72 15.33
C GLN A 387 4.05 25.38 16.77
N GLN A 388 3.26 26.19 17.43
CA GLN A 388 2.90 26.05 18.84
C GLN A 388 1.44 25.66 19.06
N GLU A 389 0.55 26.09 18.18
CA GLU A 389 -0.87 25.76 18.28
C GLU A 389 -1.15 24.31 17.96
N GLY A 390 -2.17 23.74 18.63
CA GLY A 390 -2.63 22.38 18.42
C GLY A 390 -3.97 22.33 17.70
N LEU A 391 -4.22 21.23 16.97
CA LEU A 391 -5.50 20.94 16.36
C LEU A 391 -5.95 19.54 16.77
N VAL A 392 -7.05 19.46 17.50
CA VAL A 392 -7.73 18.21 17.82
C VAL A 392 -8.96 18.07 16.94
N VAL A 393 -9.01 17.01 16.14
CA VAL A 393 -10.09 16.78 15.15
C VAL A 393 -10.83 15.50 15.50
N ASP A 394 -12.12 15.61 15.78
CA ASP A 394 -13.01 14.47 15.85
C ASP A 394 -13.25 13.87 14.45
N PHE A 395 -13.70 12.62 14.39
CA PHE A 395 -13.93 11.97 13.12
C PHE A 395 -15.14 12.57 12.39
N ILE A 396 -14.88 13.21 11.26
CA ILE A 396 -15.88 13.84 10.38
C ILE A 396 -15.95 13.16 8.99
N GLY A 397 -15.56 11.91 8.93
CA GLY A 397 -15.37 11.15 7.70
C GLY A 397 -13.92 11.21 7.20
N TRP A 398 -13.46 10.12 6.55
CA TRP A 398 -12.05 9.97 6.14
C TRP A 398 -11.55 11.11 5.24
N GLU A 399 -12.33 11.48 4.25
CA GLU A 399 -11.97 12.50 3.26
C GLU A 399 -11.86 13.88 3.90
N ASN A 400 -12.86 14.25 4.69
CA ASN A 400 -12.95 15.56 5.37
C ASN A 400 -11.84 15.70 6.43
N THR A 401 -11.65 14.68 7.27
CA THR A 401 -10.60 14.66 8.30
C THR A 401 -9.22 14.79 7.67
N TYR A 402 -8.97 14.08 6.59
CA TYR A 402 -7.70 14.13 5.86
C TYR A 402 -7.45 15.49 5.21
N PHE A 403 -8.46 16.05 4.55
CA PHE A 403 -8.36 17.37 3.95
C PHE A 403 -8.04 18.43 4.99
N LEU A 404 -8.76 18.42 6.10
CA LEU A 404 -8.56 19.39 7.18
C LEU A 404 -7.11 19.31 7.70
N ALA A 405 -6.60 18.09 7.95
CA ALA A 405 -5.21 17.91 8.37
C ALA A 405 -4.17 18.37 7.35
N LEU A 406 -4.47 18.28 6.05
CA LEU A 406 -3.54 18.67 4.99
C LEU A 406 -3.56 20.15 4.65
N LYS A 407 -4.68 20.84 4.89
CA LYS A 407 -4.91 22.19 4.42
C LYS A 407 -4.85 23.25 5.51
N THR A 408 -4.85 22.83 6.78
CA THR A 408 -4.55 23.75 7.87
C THR A 408 -3.05 24.06 7.92
N ASP A 409 -2.71 25.28 8.31
CA ASP A 409 -1.31 25.74 8.45
C ASP A 409 -0.63 25.12 9.67
N ILE A 410 -1.39 24.53 10.61
CA ILE A 410 -0.86 23.87 11.81
C ILE A 410 -0.01 22.67 11.40
N ILE A 411 1.20 22.59 11.94
CA ILE A 411 2.12 21.49 11.60
C ILE A 411 1.56 20.13 12.03
N PHE A 412 1.75 19.11 11.23
CA PHE A 412 1.17 17.77 11.44
C PHE A 412 1.47 17.17 12.82
N ARG A 413 2.62 17.49 13.44
CA ARG A 413 3.00 17.00 14.77
C ARG A 413 2.14 17.57 15.90
N ASN A 414 1.41 18.65 15.65
CA ASN A 414 0.50 19.31 16.56
C ASN A 414 -0.98 18.96 16.25
N ILE A 415 -1.23 18.13 15.23
CA ILE A 415 -2.57 17.69 14.87
C ILE A 415 -2.82 16.31 15.49
N PHE A 416 -3.88 16.16 16.26
CA PHE A 416 -4.40 14.90 16.73
C PHE A 416 -5.75 14.63 16.06
N GLN A 417 -5.89 13.45 15.47
CA GLN A 417 -7.11 13.07 14.79
C GLN A 417 -7.66 11.78 15.39
N VAL A 418 -8.96 11.78 15.62
CA VAL A 418 -9.69 10.61 16.06
C VAL A 418 -10.06 9.79 14.85
N ASN A 419 -9.50 8.58 14.76
CA ASN A 419 -9.82 7.65 13.71
C ASN A 419 -11.25 7.08 13.90
N GLY A 420 -12.00 6.97 12.80
CA GLY A 420 -13.35 6.41 12.80
C GLY A 420 -13.40 4.88 12.76
N ALA A 421 -12.28 4.17 13.00
CA ALA A 421 -12.28 2.73 13.08
C ALA A 421 -13.10 2.28 14.30
N GLU A 422 -14.14 1.51 14.07
CA GLU A 422 -15.14 1.11 15.09
C GLU A 422 -14.55 0.40 16.32
N HIS A 423 -13.31 -0.05 16.25
CA HIS A 423 -12.64 -0.82 17.29
C HIS A 423 -11.42 -0.15 17.91
N GLU A 424 -11.03 1.03 17.43
CA GLU A 424 -9.88 1.76 17.99
C GLU A 424 -10.38 2.79 19.00
N LYS A 425 -10.09 2.54 20.27
CA LYS A 425 -10.29 3.54 21.34
C LYS A 425 -9.39 4.74 21.09
N VAL A 426 -9.88 5.93 21.42
CA VAL A 426 -9.06 7.14 21.39
C VAL A 426 -7.78 6.90 22.18
N ASN A 427 -6.63 7.16 21.57
CA ASN A 427 -5.34 7.00 22.25
C ASN A 427 -5.12 8.19 23.21
N LEU A 428 -5.60 8.03 24.45
CA LEU A 428 -5.52 9.05 25.48
C LEU A 428 -4.10 9.51 25.78
N LYS A 429 -3.11 8.61 25.65
CA LYS A 429 -1.71 8.98 25.90
C LYS A 429 -1.20 9.96 24.83
N ILE A 430 -1.61 9.76 23.58
CA ILE A 430 -1.27 10.67 22.47
C ILE A 430 -2.04 11.99 22.64
N LEU A 431 -3.35 11.92 22.88
CA LEU A 431 -4.18 13.11 23.11
C LEU A 431 -3.60 13.97 24.26
N LYS A 432 -3.32 13.37 25.41
CA LYS A 432 -2.67 14.06 26.55
C LYS A 432 -1.35 14.71 26.14
N LYS A 433 -0.50 14.00 25.39
CA LYS A 433 0.80 14.51 24.94
C LYS A 433 0.65 15.72 24.00
N VAL A 434 -0.31 15.68 23.09
CA VAL A 434 -0.61 16.78 22.16
C VAL A 434 -1.13 17.99 22.94
N LEU A 435 -2.10 17.78 23.81
CA LEU A 435 -2.70 18.85 24.61
C LEU A 435 -1.70 19.48 25.57
N LEU A 436 -0.85 18.72 26.26
CA LEU A 436 0.18 19.26 27.15
C LEU A 436 1.28 20.02 26.42
N LYS A 437 1.57 19.61 25.17
CA LYS A 437 2.55 20.29 24.34
C LYS A 437 2.02 21.61 23.79
N ASN A 438 0.78 21.60 23.34
CA ASN A 438 0.14 22.74 22.69
C ASN A 438 -0.95 23.28 23.62
N LYS A 439 -0.58 24.27 24.46
CA LYS A 439 -1.47 24.81 25.49
C LYS A 439 -2.66 25.58 24.94
N GLU A 440 -2.65 25.89 23.66
CA GLU A 440 -3.72 26.60 22.95
C GLU A 440 -3.86 26.09 21.53
N GLY A 441 -5.02 26.31 20.89
CA GLY A 441 -5.31 25.90 19.55
C GLY A 441 -6.80 25.67 19.31
N PHE A 442 -7.10 24.66 18.48
CA PHE A 442 -8.45 24.40 18.01
C PHE A 442 -8.89 22.97 18.33
N LEU A 443 -10.18 22.82 18.65
CA LEU A 443 -10.85 21.54 18.85
C LEU A 443 -12.09 21.51 17.97
N LEU A 444 -12.13 20.58 17.02
CA LEU A 444 -13.29 20.31 16.17
C LEU A 444 -14.05 19.11 16.71
N LYS A 445 -15.32 19.31 17.09
CA LYS A 445 -16.24 18.27 17.55
C LYS A 445 -17.22 17.91 16.44
N ASN A 446 -17.48 16.62 16.22
CA ASN A 446 -18.59 16.13 15.42
C ASN A 446 -19.88 16.11 16.27
N ASN A 447 -20.89 16.89 15.89
CA ASN A 447 -22.13 17.00 16.66
C ASN A 447 -23.03 15.74 16.58
N ASN A 448 -22.86 14.91 15.54
CA ASN A 448 -23.72 13.75 15.30
C ASN A 448 -23.11 12.44 15.81
N ASP A 449 -21.80 12.29 15.83
CA ASP A 449 -21.11 11.06 16.23
C ASP A 449 -19.72 11.38 16.77
N SER A 450 -19.67 12.02 17.95
CA SER A 450 -18.40 12.37 18.58
C SER A 450 -17.71 11.16 19.16
N LYS A 451 -16.47 10.90 18.73
CA LYS A 451 -15.59 9.89 19.32
C LYS A 451 -14.85 10.42 20.56
N LEU A 452 -14.84 11.72 20.76
CA LEU A 452 -14.23 12.37 21.92
C LEU A 452 -15.20 12.52 23.09
N GLU A 453 -16.51 12.41 22.88
CA GLU A 453 -17.52 12.70 23.89
C GLU A 453 -17.38 11.84 25.17
N GLU A 454 -16.95 10.59 25.01
CA GLU A 454 -16.66 9.68 26.14
C GLU A 454 -15.57 10.22 27.10
N TYR A 455 -14.68 11.07 26.59
CA TYR A 455 -13.51 11.57 27.34
C TYR A 455 -13.60 13.05 27.73
N LEU A 456 -14.61 13.73 27.22
CA LEU A 456 -14.84 15.14 27.46
C LEU A 456 -16.10 15.32 28.31
N MET A 457 -15.95 15.80 29.52
CA MET A 457 -17.08 16.18 30.39
C MET A 457 -17.27 17.68 30.33
N GLN A 458 -18.35 18.10 29.70
CA GLN A 458 -18.69 19.53 29.65
C GLN A 458 -19.32 19.96 30.96
N LYS A 459 -18.70 20.89 31.68
CA LYS A 459 -19.24 21.44 32.93
C LYS A 459 -20.15 22.64 32.66
N ASN A 460 -19.81 23.43 31.67
CA ASN A 460 -20.60 24.54 31.16
C ASN A 460 -20.17 24.82 29.72
N ASP A 461 -20.80 25.76 29.03
CA ASP A 461 -20.54 26.05 27.62
C ASP A 461 -19.11 26.49 27.28
N SER A 462 -18.31 26.80 28.30
CA SER A 462 -16.93 27.29 28.11
C SER A 462 -15.85 26.39 28.70
N LEU A 463 -16.22 25.28 29.36
CA LEU A 463 -15.27 24.45 30.10
C LEU A 463 -15.48 22.97 29.82
N ILE A 464 -14.42 22.28 29.37
CA ILE A 464 -14.38 20.84 29.19
C ILE A 464 -13.30 20.25 30.09
N VAL A 465 -13.62 19.18 30.79
CA VAL A 465 -12.66 18.40 31.56
C VAL A 465 -12.36 17.11 30.84
N VAL A 466 -11.08 16.85 30.59
CA VAL A 466 -10.59 15.58 30.05
C VAL A 466 -10.26 14.67 31.22
N GLU A 467 -11.26 13.95 31.73
CA GLU A 467 -11.19 13.20 32.98
C GLU A 467 -9.98 12.25 33.07
N LYS A 468 -9.79 11.42 32.06
CA LYS A 468 -8.68 10.44 32.05
C LYS A 468 -7.30 11.06 31.81
N ALA A 469 -7.19 12.34 31.50
CA ALA A 469 -5.93 13.06 31.26
C ALA A 469 -5.57 14.07 32.34
N ASN A 470 -6.41 14.26 33.35
CA ASN A 470 -6.27 15.29 34.38
C ASN A 470 -6.01 16.71 33.82
N LEU A 471 -6.75 17.09 32.79
CA LEU A 471 -6.62 18.36 32.10
C LEU A 471 -7.94 19.11 32.12
N GLN A 472 -7.87 20.40 32.25
CA GLN A 472 -8.99 21.30 32.13
C GLN A 472 -8.79 22.19 30.90
N LEU A 473 -9.76 22.13 30.00
CA LEU A 473 -9.78 22.91 28.77
C LEU A 473 -10.79 24.04 28.94
N GLN A 474 -10.33 25.27 28.79
CA GLN A 474 -11.22 26.39 28.54
C GLN A 474 -11.49 26.42 27.04
N ILE A 475 -12.76 26.40 26.66
CA ILE A 475 -13.17 26.40 25.25
C ILE A 475 -14.08 27.58 24.96
N LYS A 476 -13.94 28.12 23.75
CA LYS A 476 -14.82 29.15 23.22
C LYS A 476 -15.28 28.70 21.85
N PRO A 477 -16.60 28.52 21.60
CA PRO A 477 -17.09 28.19 20.29
C PRO A 477 -16.84 29.39 19.34
N ILE A 478 -16.27 29.11 18.17
CA ILE A 478 -15.99 30.13 17.15
C ILE A 478 -16.73 29.86 15.84
N TYR A 479 -17.24 28.64 15.68
CA TYR A 479 -18.10 28.22 14.57
C TYR A 479 -18.97 27.06 15.04
N SER A 480 -20.23 27.01 14.60
CA SER A 480 -21.11 25.88 14.83
C SER A 480 -22.16 25.80 13.70
N ASP A 481 -22.35 24.57 13.20
CA ASP A 481 -23.45 24.19 12.32
C ASP A 481 -24.15 22.93 12.83
N GLU A 482 -25.07 22.34 12.04
CA GLU A 482 -25.77 21.11 12.41
C GLU A 482 -24.85 19.90 12.57
N LYS A 483 -23.69 19.88 11.90
CA LYS A 483 -22.78 18.74 11.84
C LYS A 483 -21.58 18.88 12.75
N MET A 484 -21.04 20.10 12.90
CA MET A 484 -19.74 20.31 13.52
C MET A 484 -19.72 21.59 14.37
N THR A 485 -18.93 21.55 15.44
CA THR A 485 -18.62 22.75 16.25
C THR A 485 -17.10 22.88 16.40
N LEU A 486 -16.57 24.05 16.02
CA LEU A 486 -15.15 24.40 16.20
C LEU A 486 -15.02 25.28 17.41
N TYR A 487 -14.16 24.86 18.34
CA TYR A 487 -13.78 25.61 19.53
C TYR A 487 -12.34 26.10 19.40
N GLN A 488 -12.08 27.27 19.91
CA GLN A 488 -10.74 27.67 20.33
C GLN A 488 -10.53 27.23 21.78
N TYR A 489 -9.41 26.61 22.09
CA TYR A 489 -9.13 26.10 23.43
C TYR A 489 -7.87 26.71 24.06
N LYS A 490 -7.87 26.76 25.36
CA LYS A 490 -6.71 27.01 26.20
C LYS A 490 -6.69 25.98 27.34
N ILE A 491 -5.50 25.51 27.69
CA ILE A 491 -5.35 24.41 28.66
C ILE A 491 -4.73 24.88 29.95
N GLU A 492 -5.32 24.41 31.03
CA GLU A 492 -4.80 24.47 32.38
C GLU A 492 -4.72 23.05 32.96
N ALA A 493 -3.63 22.73 33.66
CA ALA A 493 -3.54 21.47 34.39
C ALA A 493 -4.50 21.51 35.59
N ILE A 494 -5.17 20.42 35.88
CA ILE A 494 -5.91 20.27 37.14
C ILE A 494 -4.89 19.86 38.18
N ASP A 495 -4.66 20.74 39.17
CA ASP A 495 -3.82 20.47 40.34
C ASP A 495 -4.34 19.30 41.18
#